data_63d1d5ac2d411136b8b3da7ebf6b1416
#
_entry.id   63d1d5ac2d411136b8b3da7ebf6b1416
#
_cell.length_a   1.000
_cell.length_b   1.000
_cell.length_c   1.000
_cell.angle_alpha   90.00
_cell.angle_beta   90.00
_cell.angle_gamma   90.00
#
_symmetry.space_group_name_H-M   'P 1'
#
loop_
_entity.id
_entity.type
_entity.pdbx_description
1 polymer ?
#
loop_
_entity_poly.entity_id
_entity_poly.type
_entity_poly.pdbx_seq_one_letter_code
_entity_poly.pdbx_strand_id
1 'polypeptide(L)'
;LSRGPVLDGAGANAIWNITNVTRPDRRYHYLDLAGKYYAEKSSKDPEVQAGFTEYINRIDPEKKHPEWHTGDLENDIKTYLTSKSLDVEMTAEQYKNLMIWHRGLAVPAARNTTTEDFQAGKQLFAQAGCATCHRPSWTTGSDEIHDPNLLFTNADMPRYPYQKIWPYTDMVQHRLFMKNDIRTGWCRTTPLWGRGLAEKCGSGTERLHDCRARNVIEAIMWHGCTAEGGKSDAYESVQKFRQLTKKERDQVVFFIESI
;
A
#
# COMPACT_ATOMS: atom_id res chain seq x y z
N LEU A 1 -3.76 -2.84 0.45
CA LEU A 1 -2.50 -3.43 0.84
C LEU A 1 -1.97 -4.25 -0.32
N SER A 2 -0.85 -3.80 -0.89
CA SER A 2 -0.14 -4.63 -1.83
C SER A 2 0.39 -5.82 -1.05
N ARG A 3 -0.10 -6.97 -1.41
CA ARG A 3 0.56 -8.19 -1.03
C ARG A 3 1.57 -8.53 -2.12
N GLY A 4 2.62 -7.75 -2.21
CA GLY A 4 3.91 -8.29 -2.55
C GLY A 4 4.28 -9.35 -1.51
N PRO A 5 5.42 -10.01 -1.62
CA PRO A 5 5.93 -10.78 -0.50
C PRO A 5 5.73 -9.96 0.76
N VAL A 6 5.15 -10.54 1.80
CA VAL A 6 4.81 -9.81 3.05
C VAL A 6 6.02 -9.06 3.57
N LEU A 7 7.20 -9.61 3.32
CA LEU A 7 8.49 -8.99 3.60
C LEU A 7 8.69 -7.69 2.83
N ASP A 8 8.32 -7.66 1.54
CA ASP A 8 8.41 -6.44 0.72
C ASP A 8 7.33 -5.44 1.09
N GLY A 9 6.13 -5.91 1.49
CA GLY A 9 5.04 -5.06 1.95
C GLY A 9 5.36 -4.39 3.27
N ALA A 10 5.85 -5.13 4.24
CA ALA A 10 6.37 -4.58 5.50
C ALA A 10 7.63 -3.75 5.25
N GLY A 11 8.48 -4.19 4.33
CA GLY A 11 9.64 -3.46 3.86
C GLY A 11 9.27 -2.14 3.21
N ALA A 12 8.27 -2.12 2.33
CA ALA A 12 7.84 -0.91 1.66
C ALA A 12 7.14 0.08 2.59
N ASN A 13 6.35 -0.40 3.55
CA ASN A 13 5.70 0.45 4.55
C ASN A 13 6.67 0.96 5.62
N ALA A 14 7.70 0.18 5.91
CA ALA A 14 8.77 0.54 6.84
C ALA A 14 10.05 0.95 6.10
N ILE A 15 10.00 1.27 4.82
CA ILE A 15 11.18 1.53 3.98
C ILE A 15 12.04 2.68 4.52
N TRP A 16 11.41 3.59 5.20
CA TRP A 16 12.08 4.70 5.87
C TRP A 16 12.80 4.25 7.14
N ASN A 17 12.31 3.18 7.77
CA ASN A 17 12.72 2.73 9.09
C ASN A 17 13.16 1.27 9.13
N ILE A 18 12.92 0.50 8.08
CA ILE A 18 13.06 -0.95 8.15
C ILE A 18 14.47 -1.39 8.52
N THR A 19 15.46 -0.64 8.11
CA THR A 19 16.85 -0.88 8.52
C THR A 19 17.17 -0.27 9.86
N ASN A 20 16.38 0.69 10.33
CA ASN A 20 16.57 1.36 11.61
C ASN A 20 15.63 0.84 12.69
N VAL A 21 14.52 0.20 12.31
CA VAL A 21 13.49 -0.30 13.26
C VAL A 21 14.13 -1.16 14.34
N THR A 22 14.97 -2.13 13.95
CA THR A 22 15.67 -3.01 14.87
C THR A 22 17.19 -2.87 14.81
N ARG A 23 17.72 -2.08 13.89
CA ARG A 23 19.15 -1.95 13.61
C ARG A 23 19.50 -0.55 13.14
N PRO A 24 19.74 0.39 14.03
CA PRO A 24 20.06 1.78 13.70
C PRO A 24 21.38 1.95 12.92
N ASP A 25 22.29 0.96 13.02
CA ASP A 25 23.56 0.91 12.29
C ASP A 25 23.40 0.67 10.78
N ARG A 26 22.20 0.32 10.29
CA ARG A 26 21.94 -0.03 8.90
C ARG A 26 21.17 1.01 8.12
N ARG A 27 21.34 2.27 8.41
CA ARG A 27 20.73 3.35 7.64
C ARG A 27 21.23 3.34 6.20
N TYR A 28 20.31 3.39 5.22
CA TYR A 28 20.68 3.36 3.82
C TYR A 28 21.50 4.58 3.39
N HIS A 29 22.52 4.37 2.56
CA HIS A 29 23.35 5.43 2.00
C HIS A 29 22.56 6.51 1.27
N TYR A 30 21.55 6.13 0.50
CA TYR A 30 20.76 7.10 -0.23
C TYR A 30 19.88 7.97 0.69
N LEU A 31 19.53 7.48 1.88
CA LEU A 31 18.88 8.29 2.90
C LEU A 31 19.81 9.33 3.49
N ASP A 32 21.10 9.06 3.56
CA ASP A 32 22.09 10.07 3.98
C ASP A 32 22.12 11.26 3.00
N LEU A 33 22.10 10.98 1.70
CA LEU A 33 22.08 12.03 0.68
C LEU A 33 20.75 12.80 0.68
N ALA A 34 19.63 12.09 0.73
CA ALA A 34 18.32 12.71 0.85
C ALA A 34 18.18 13.49 2.14
N GLY A 35 18.65 12.94 3.27
CA GLY A 35 18.64 13.59 4.56
C GLY A 35 19.41 14.91 4.54
N LYS A 36 20.61 14.94 3.97
CA LYS A 36 21.40 16.17 3.83
C LYS A 36 20.70 17.22 2.98
N TYR A 37 20.11 16.80 1.86
CA TYR A 37 19.39 17.71 0.97
C TYR A 37 18.15 18.32 1.64
N TYR A 38 17.34 17.48 2.28
CA TYR A 38 16.13 17.93 2.96
C TYR A 38 16.46 18.69 4.27
N ALA A 39 17.52 18.29 4.99
CA ALA A 39 17.95 18.98 6.20
C ALA A 39 18.28 20.44 5.91
N GLU A 40 18.97 20.74 4.82
CA GLU A 40 19.32 22.11 4.43
C GLU A 40 18.11 22.97 4.14
N LYS A 41 17.05 22.39 3.56
CA LYS A 41 15.79 23.11 3.30
C LYS A 41 14.91 23.22 4.53
N SER A 42 14.67 22.10 5.21
CA SER A 42 13.73 22.03 6.33
C SER A 42 14.22 22.82 7.55
N SER A 43 15.52 22.89 7.77
CA SER A 43 16.09 23.65 8.89
C SER A 43 15.82 25.16 8.80
N LYS A 44 15.58 25.66 7.60
CA LYS A 44 15.28 27.09 7.33
C LYS A 44 13.79 27.38 7.23
N ASP A 45 12.95 26.34 7.26
CA ASP A 45 11.51 26.49 7.14
C ASP A 45 10.93 26.96 8.47
N PRO A 46 10.21 28.12 8.50
CA PRO A 46 9.65 28.67 9.74
C PRO A 46 8.63 27.76 10.43
N GLU A 47 7.83 26.99 9.68
CA GLU A 47 6.85 26.07 10.26
C GLU A 47 7.56 24.88 10.92
N VAL A 48 8.62 24.35 10.30
CA VAL A 48 9.44 23.29 10.89
C VAL A 48 10.12 23.78 12.15
N GLN A 49 10.72 24.97 12.13
CA GLN A 49 11.36 25.57 13.31
C GLN A 49 10.37 25.79 14.46
N ALA A 50 9.17 26.30 14.15
CA ALA A 50 8.15 26.55 15.17
C ALA A 50 7.69 25.28 15.91
N GLY A 51 7.64 24.13 15.22
CA GLY A 51 7.22 22.86 15.82
C GLY A 51 8.36 22.00 16.39
N PHE A 52 9.60 22.27 16.02
CA PHE A 52 10.72 21.36 16.29
C PHE A 52 11.01 21.16 17.78
N THR A 53 11.00 22.22 18.57
CA THR A 53 11.30 22.14 20.00
C THR A 53 10.29 21.27 20.75
N GLU A 54 9.01 21.39 20.45
CA GLU A 54 7.98 20.54 21.04
C GLU A 54 8.15 19.08 20.59
N TYR A 55 8.38 18.88 19.30
CA TYR A 55 8.60 17.57 18.73
C TYR A 55 9.80 16.84 19.37
N ILE A 56 10.96 17.50 19.43
CA ILE A 56 12.18 16.88 19.94
C ILE A 56 12.09 16.58 21.45
N ASN A 57 11.45 17.46 22.23
CA ASN A 57 11.21 17.19 23.65
C ASN A 57 10.29 16.01 23.89
N ARG A 58 9.39 15.72 22.96
CA ARG A 58 8.49 14.55 23.04
C ARG A 58 9.21 13.26 22.73
N ILE A 59 10.11 13.23 21.74
CA ILE A 59 10.79 12.00 21.31
C ILE A 59 12.09 11.74 22.08
N ASP A 60 12.71 12.78 22.65
CA ASP A 60 13.91 12.68 23.47
C ASP A 60 13.72 13.47 24.79
N PRO A 61 12.77 13.04 25.64
CA PRO A 61 12.44 13.76 26.90
C PRO A 61 13.59 13.75 27.91
N GLU A 62 14.46 12.73 27.85
CA GLU A 62 15.61 12.60 28.75
C GLU A 62 16.88 13.29 28.22
N LYS A 63 16.77 13.96 27.05
CA LYS A 63 17.87 14.66 26.36
C LYS A 63 19.12 13.79 26.19
N LYS A 64 18.90 12.54 25.78
CA LYS A 64 20.00 11.60 25.45
C LYS A 64 20.85 12.07 24.29
N HIS A 65 20.29 12.96 23.46
CA HIS A 65 20.89 13.58 22.29
C HIS A 65 21.04 15.09 22.49
N PRO A 66 22.01 15.54 23.31
CA PRO A 66 22.18 16.97 23.62
C PRO A 66 22.43 17.82 22.37
N GLU A 67 22.95 17.23 21.31
CA GLU A 67 23.17 17.84 20.01
C GLU A 67 21.88 18.26 19.27
N TRP A 68 20.72 17.80 19.72
CA TRP A 68 19.42 18.20 19.19
C TRP A 68 18.72 19.29 20.00
N HIS A 69 19.31 19.70 21.12
CA HIS A 69 18.75 20.60 22.12
C HIS A 69 19.66 21.82 22.40
N THR A 70 20.47 22.23 21.41
CA THR A 70 21.45 23.31 21.61
C THR A 70 20.80 24.68 21.67
N GLY A 71 19.57 24.82 21.11
CA GLY A 71 18.85 26.08 20.98
C GLY A 71 19.10 26.80 19.65
N ASP A 72 20.06 26.35 18.86
CA ASP A 72 20.22 26.73 17.45
C ASP A 72 19.32 25.83 16.59
N LEU A 73 18.09 26.29 16.35
CA LEU A 73 17.07 25.48 15.66
C LEU A 73 17.52 25.00 14.27
N GLU A 74 18.23 25.82 13.53
CA GLU A 74 18.71 25.42 12.21
C GLU A 74 19.73 24.27 12.34
N ASN A 75 20.66 24.38 13.26
CA ASN A 75 21.65 23.33 13.53
C ASN A 75 21.01 22.09 14.15
N ASP A 76 20.12 22.25 15.12
CA ASP A 76 19.45 21.14 15.81
C ASP A 76 18.62 20.31 14.82
N ILE A 77 17.86 20.96 13.94
CA ILE A 77 17.09 20.30 12.89
C ILE A 77 18.00 19.58 11.90
N LYS A 78 19.09 20.21 11.46
CA LYS A 78 20.06 19.56 10.56
C LYS A 78 20.67 18.32 11.21
N THR A 79 21.11 18.46 12.45
CA THR A 79 21.73 17.38 13.21
C THR A 79 20.77 16.22 13.42
N TYR A 80 19.51 16.50 13.80
CA TYR A 80 18.47 15.48 13.92
C TYR A 80 18.20 14.75 12.60
N LEU A 81 17.95 15.48 11.52
CA LEU A 81 17.62 14.90 10.22
C LEU A 81 18.77 14.10 9.58
N THR A 82 19.99 14.39 9.96
CA THR A 82 21.18 13.66 9.48
C THR A 82 21.73 12.67 10.50
N SER A 83 21.12 12.56 11.68
CA SER A 83 21.56 11.65 12.74
C SER A 83 21.57 10.21 12.28
N LYS A 84 22.59 9.49 12.70
CA LYS A 84 22.73 8.02 12.53
C LYS A 84 22.53 7.27 13.85
N SER A 85 22.40 8.00 14.95
CA SER A 85 22.28 7.48 16.31
C SER A 85 20.82 7.49 16.79
N LEU A 86 19.91 7.01 15.95
CA LEU A 86 18.51 6.85 16.35
C LEU A 86 18.36 5.57 17.17
N ASP A 87 17.60 5.65 18.25
CA ASP A 87 17.19 4.47 19.01
C ASP A 87 16.39 3.52 18.10
N VAL A 88 16.41 2.24 18.43
CA VAL A 88 15.58 1.26 17.74
C VAL A 88 14.10 1.57 18.01
N GLU A 89 13.28 1.55 16.97
CA GLU A 89 11.84 1.85 17.08
C GLU A 89 11.05 0.68 17.65
N MET A 90 11.54 -0.52 17.45
CA MET A 90 10.97 -1.75 18.03
C MET A 90 12.01 -2.82 18.22
N THR A 91 11.77 -3.72 19.15
CA THR A 91 12.67 -4.88 19.36
C THR A 91 12.56 -5.87 18.20
N ALA A 92 13.57 -6.73 18.06
CA ALA A 92 13.54 -7.81 17.07
C ALA A 92 12.31 -8.73 17.25
N GLU A 93 11.89 -9.00 18.49
CA GLU A 93 10.71 -9.78 18.78
C GLU A 93 9.41 -9.08 18.35
N GLN A 94 9.27 -7.80 18.64
CA GLN A 94 8.11 -7.01 18.19
C GLN A 94 8.02 -6.99 16.67
N TYR A 95 9.13 -6.82 15.98
CA TYR A 95 9.18 -6.87 14.53
C TYR A 95 8.78 -8.25 13.98
N LYS A 96 9.31 -9.33 14.57
CA LYS A 96 8.92 -10.70 14.23
C LYS A 96 7.42 -10.92 14.41
N ASN A 97 6.86 -10.50 15.54
CA ASN A 97 5.44 -10.62 15.83
C ASN A 97 4.57 -9.84 14.84
N LEU A 98 5.02 -8.63 14.44
CA LEU A 98 4.37 -7.83 13.39
C LEU A 98 4.36 -8.58 12.05
N MET A 99 5.46 -9.24 11.69
CA MET A 99 5.56 -10.02 10.45
C MET A 99 4.67 -11.27 10.49
N ILE A 100 4.61 -11.98 11.61
CA ILE A 100 3.71 -13.13 11.81
C ILE A 100 2.26 -12.68 11.67
N TRP A 101 1.89 -11.57 12.31
CA TRP A 101 0.55 -11.00 12.20
C TRP A 101 0.19 -10.64 10.75
N HIS A 102 1.06 -9.96 10.02
CA HIS A 102 0.84 -9.63 8.62
C HIS A 102 0.62 -10.87 7.75
N ARG A 103 1.40 -11.90 7.96
CA ARG A 103 1.26 -13.17 7.21
C ARG A 103 0.01 -13.95 7.61
N GLY A 104 -0.43 -13.81 8.86
CA GLY A 104 -1.64 -14.43 9.38
C GLY A 104 -2.94 -13.74 8.97
N LEU A 105 -2.91 -12.58 8.33
CA LEU A 105 -4.11 -11.88 7.89
C LEU A 105 -4.91 -12.72 6.89
N ALA A 106 -6.12 -13.09 7.30
CA ALA A 106 -7.01 -13.90 6.47
C ALA A 106 -7.50 -13.13 5.23
N VAL A 107 -7.66 -13.87 4.14
CA VAL A 107 -8.39 -13.39 2.96
C VAL A 107 -9.79 -14.00 3.02
N PRO A 108 -10.87 -13.20 2.99
CA PRO A 108 -12.21 -13.73 2.98
C PRO A 108 -12.43 -14.63 1.76
N ALA A 109 -13.16 -15.71 1.95
CA ALA A 109 -13.61 -16.55 0.84
C ALA A 109 -14.62 -15.78 -0.01
N ALA A 110 -14.61 -16.03 -1.32
CA ALA A 110 -15.65 -15.53 -2.21
C ALA A 110 -17.01 -16.10 -1.81
N ARG A 111 -18.04 -15.27 -1.89
CA ARG A 111 -19.42 -15.58 -1.51
C ARG A 111 -20.29 -15.75 -2.75
N ASN A 112 -21.45 -16.35 -2.58
CA ASN A 112 -22.48 -16.46 -3.63
C ASN A 112 -21.98 -17.12 -4.94
N THR A 113 -20.91 -17.88 -4.89
CA THR A 113 -20.18 -18.39 -6.06
C THR A 113 -21.01 -19.31 -6.95
N THR A 114 -22.07 -19.89 -6.44
CA THR A 114 -22.97 -20.80 -7.17
C THR A 114 -24.19 -20.13 -7.78
N THR A 115 -24.40 -18.83 -7.49
CA THR A 115 -25.57 -18.11 -8.03
C THR A 115 -25.36 -17.75 -9.50
N GLU A 116 -26.47 -17.67 -10.25
CA GLU A 116 -26.48 -17.24 -11.65
C GLU A 116 -25.88 -15.85 -11.82
N ASP A 117 -26.26 -14.91 -10.95
CA ASP A 117 -25.76 -13.53 -10.99
C ASP A 117 -24.25 -13.43 -10.77
N PHE A 118 -23.69 -14.24 -9.86
CA PHE A 118 -22.24 -14.31 -9.67
C PHE A 118 -21.53 -14.80 -10.93
N GLN A 119 -22.03 -15.89 -11.53
CA GLN A 119 -21.39 -16.48 -12.72
C GLN A 119 -21.53 -15.55 -13.94
N ALA A 120 -22.70 -14.95 -14.15
CA ALA A 120 -22.91 -13.97 -15.20
C ALA A 120 -22.00 -12.74 -15.01
N GLY A 121 -21.96 -12.19 -13.81
CA GLY A 121 -21.10 -11.05 -13.48
C GLY A 121 -19.61 -11.34 -13.69
N LYS A 122 -19.16 -12.54 -13.35
CA LYS A 122 -17.77 -12.99 -13.60
C LYS A 122 -17.45 -13.05 -15.10
N GLN A 123 -18.36 -13.54 -15.90
CA GLN A 123 -18.19 -13.59 -17.36
C GLN A 123 -18.18 -12.17 -17.95
N LEU A 124 -19.13 -11.32 -17.57
CA LEU A 124 -19.21 -9.93 -18.01
C LEU A 124 -17.98 -9.11 -17.62
N PHE A 125 -17.46 -9.32 -16.42
CA PHE A 125 -16.19 -8.72 -15.94
C PHE A 125 -15.02 -9.06 -16.87
N ALA A 126 -14.91 -10.32 -17.29
CA ALA A 126 -13.87 -10.74 -18.22
C ALA A 126 -14.11 -10.17 -19.64
N GLN A 127 -15.33 -10.24 -20.15
CA GLN A 127 -15.71 -9.73 -21.48
C GLN A 127 -15.53 -8.21 -21.62
N ALA A 128 -15.80 -7.48 -20.56
CA ALA A 128 -15.53 -6.04 -20.53
C ALA A 128 -14.02 -5.72 -20.51
N GLY A 129 -13.15 -6.71 -20.26
CA GLY A 129 -11.69 -6.52 -20.24
C GLY A 129 -11.15 -6.14 -18.87
N CYS A 130 -11.95 -6.12 -17.82
CA CYS A 130 -11.50 -5.80 -16.46
C CYS A 130 -10.44 -6.80 -15.96
N ALA A 131 -10.56 -8.07 -16.36
CA ALA A 131 -9.64 -9.15 -15.99
C ALA A 131 -8.21 -8.99 -16.59
N THR A 132 -8.01 -8.03 -17.49
CA THR A 132 -6.67 -7.75 -18.05
C THR A 132 -5.73 -7.19 -16.98
N CYS A 133 -6.19 -6.20 -16.21
CA CYS A 133 -5.45 -5.64 -15.07
C CYS A 133 -5.84 -6.35 -13.77
N HIS A 134 -7.13 -6.58 -13.54
CA HIS A 134 -7.59 -7.37 -12.40
C HIS A 134 -7.48 -8.88 -12.69
N ARG A 135 -6.24 -9.32 -12.93
CA ARG A 135 -5.92 -10.73 -13.21
C ARG A 135 -6.49 -11.64 -12.12
N PRO A 136 -7.32 -12.64 -12.47
CA PRO A 136 -8.09 -13.38 -11.48
C PRO A 136 -7.26 -14.15 -10.47
N SER A 137 -6.18 -14.80 -10.89
CA SER A 137 -5.46 -15.71 -10.01
C SER A 137 -3.96 -15.74 -10.24
N TRP A 138 -3.26 -16.14 -9.18
CA TRP A 138 -1.84 -16.42 -9.15
C TRP A 138 -1.58 -17.73 -8.41
N THR A 139 -0.39 -18.29 -8.60
CA THR A 139 0.14 -19.32 -7.71
C THR A 139 1.31 -18.70 -6.95
N THR A 140 1.32 -18.85 -5.63
CA THR A 140 2.44 -18.38 -4.80
C THR A 140 3.71 -19.16 -5.14
N GLY A 141 4.88 -18.57 -4.89
CA GLY A 141 6.17 -19.24 -5.05
C GLY A 141 6.44 -20.27 -3.95
N SER A 142 7.71 -20.65 -3.80
CA SER A 142 8.18 -21.56 -2.74
C SER A 142 7.94 -21.00 -1.33
N ASP A 143 7.78 -19.68 -1.24
CA ASP A 143 7.61 -18.96 0.03
C ASP A 143 8.78 -19.19 1.01
N GLU A 144 9.97 -19.41 0.48
CA GLU A 144 11.17 -19.61 1.28
C GLU A 144 11.88 -18.29 1.56
N ILE A 145 12.35 -18.16 2.78
CA ILE A 145 13.16 -17.05 3.23
C ILE A 145 14.63 -17.44 3.07
N HIS A 146 15.32 -16.77 2.16
CA HIS A 146 16.71 -17.06 1.84
C HIS A 146 17.72 -16.04 2.37
N ASP A 147 17.24 -14.92 2.88
CA ASP A 147 18.12 -13.87 3.40
C ASP A 147 18.61 -14.23 4.82
N PRO A 148 19.91 -14.53 5.00
CA PRO A 148 20.47 -14.88 6.29
C PRO A 148 20.53 -13.70 7.27
N ASN A 149 20.28 -12.48 6.79
CA ASN A 149 20.28 -11.28 7.62
C ASN A 149 18.92 -10.94 8.20
N LEU A 150 17.87 -11.69 7.84
CA LEU A 150 16.56 -11.50 8.43
C LEU A 150 16.54 -11.98 9.89
N LEU A 151 15.69 -11.31 10.69
CA LEU A 151 15.53 -11.59 12.11
C LEU A 151 14.73 -12.85 12.41
N PHE A 152 14.31 -13.57 11.38
CA PHE A 152 13.46 -14.77 11.47
C PHE A 152 13.76 -15.73 10.33
N THR A 153 13.41 -16.98 10.54
CA THR A 153 13.62 -18.08 9.60
C THR A 153 12.29 -18.61 9.05
N ASN A 154 12.36 -19.56 8.13
CA ASN A 154 11.18 -20.26 7.63
C ASN A 154 10.35 -20.93 8.74
N ALA A 155 10.97 -21.38 9.81
CA ALA A 155 10.29 -22.01 10.94
C ALA A 155 9.50 -21.02 11.81
N ASP A 156 9.86 -19.75 11.76
CA ASP A 156 9.23 -18.71 12.58
C ASP A 156 7.93 -18.17 11.95
N MET A 157 7.71 -18.40 10.66
CA MET A 157 6.66 -17.71 9.89
C MET A 157 5.60 -18.68 9.37
N PRO A 158 4.32 -18.29 9.37
CA PRO A 158 3.29 -18.99 8.58
C PRO A 158 3.71 -18.98 7.09
N ARG A 159 3.61 -20.14 6.44
CA ARG A 159 4.05 -20.32 5.05
C ARG A 159 2.90 -20.77 4.15
N TYR A 160 2.91 -20.29 2.92
CA TYR A 160 1.86 -20.54 1.93
C TYR A 160 2.47 -20.90 0.56
N PRO A 161 3.32 -21.96 0.49
CA PRO A 161 3.99 -22.31 -0.75
C PRO A 161 3.01 -22.90 -1.76
N TYR A 162 3.21 -22.54 -3.02
CA TYR A 162 2.50 -23.09 -4.20
C TYR A 162 0.97 -23.08 -4.10
N GLN A 163 0.41 -22.16 -3.34
CA GLN A 163 -1.05 -22.01 -3.21
C GLN A 163 -1.61 -21.21 -4.36
N LYS A 164 -2.71 -21.68 -4.93
CA LYS A 164 -3.50 -20.90 -5.87
C LYS A 164 -4.34 -19.89 -5.11
N ILE A 165 -4.22 -18.63 -5.49
CA ILE A 165 -4.92 -17.48 -4.86
C ILE A 165 -5.66 -16.68 -5.92
N TRP A 166 -6.73 -15.96 -5.52
CA TRP A 166 -7.59 -15.19 -6.43
C TRP A 166 -7.69 -13.72 -5.99
N PRO A 167 -6.60 -12.95 -6.07
CA PRO A 167 -6.58 -11.55 -5.61
C PRO A 167 -7.23 -10.58 -6.60
N TYR A 168 -7.44 -10.96 -7.84
CA TYR A 168 -7.94 -10.07 -8.90
C TYR A 168 -7.08 -8.81 -9.04
N THR A 169 -5.80 -9.00 -9.28
CA THR A 169 -4.81 -7.95 -9.54
C THR A 169 -3.63 -8.53 -10.32
N ASP A 170 -3.03 -7.71 -11.17
CA ASP A 170 -1.74 -7.99 -11.81
C ASP A 170 -0.55 -7.43 -11.02
N MET A 171 -0.82 -6.68 -9.94
CA MET A 171 0.17 -6.01 -9.07
C MET A 171 0.97 -4.89 -9.75
N VAL A 172 0.57 -4.47 -10.96
CA VAL A 172 1.25 -3.46 -11.76
C VAL A 172 0.54 -2.10 -11.66
N GLN A 173 1.25 -1.03 -11.98
CA GLN A 173 0.67 0.31 -12.12
C GLN A 173 0.21 0.52 -13.56
N HIS A 174 -0.97 1.12 -13.71
CA HIS A 174 -1.55 1.52 -14.99
C HIS A 174 -1.84 3.01 -15.00
N ARG A 175 -1.79 3.60 -16.17
CA ARG A 175 -2.08 5.02 -16.36
C ARG A 175 -3.58 5.25 -16.43
N LEU A 176 -4.16 5.71 -15.34
CA LEU A 176 -5.59 5.99 -15.24
C LEU A 176 -5.94 7.48 -15.30
N PHE A 177 -4.94 8.36 -15.35
CA PHE A 177 -5.09 9.82 -15.32
C PHE A 177 -5.84 10.37 -14.09
N MET A 178 -6.04 9.57 -13.06
CA MET A 178 -6.58 10.03 -11.79
C MET A 178 -5.48 10.76 -11.05
N LYS A 179 -5.57 12.08 -10.99
CA LYS A 179 -4.61 12.90 -10.25
C LYS A 179 -4.75 12.68 -8.75
N ASN A 180 -3.64 12.55 -8.07
CA ASN A 180 -3.51 12.56 -6.62
C ASN A 180 -2.28 13.38 -6.23
N ASP A 181 -2.12 13.63 -4.94
CA ASP A 181 -1.06 14.51 -4.42
C ASP A 181 0.36 13.96 -4.59
N ILE A 182 0.48 12.65 -4.82
CA ILE A 182 1.79 11.97 -4.83
C ILE A 182 2.26 11.71 -6.26
N ARG A 183 1.38 11.20 -7.13
CA ARG A 183 1.70 10.86 -8.52
C ARG A 183 0.54 11.14 -9.43
N THR A 184 0.85 11.74 -10.57
CA THR A 184 -0.15 12.10 -11.56
C THR A 184 -0.47 10.92 -12.47
N GLY A 185 -1.66 10.37 -12.32
CA GLY A 185 -2.28 9.50 -13.30
C GLY A 185 -1.93 8.02 -13.25
N TRP A 186 -0.94 7.58 -12.49
CA TRP A 186 -0.59 6.16 -12.34
C TRP A 186 -1.18 5.56 -11.09
N CYS A 187 -1.92 4.45 -11.23
CA CYS A 187 -2.57 3.76 -10.13
C CYS A 187 -2.23 2.28 -10.17
N ARG A 188 -1.85 1.72 -9.03
CA ARG A 188 -1.62 0.28 -8.90
C ARG A 188 -2.96 -0.46 -8.89
N THR A 189 -3.05 -1.55 -9.64
CA THR A 189 -4.21 -2.45 -9.59
C THR A 189 -4.36 -3.01 -8.18
N THR A 190 -5.39 -2.55 -7.47
CA THR A 190 -5.65 -3.01 -6.11
C THR A 190 -6.30 -4.39 -6.15
N PRO A 191 -5.93 -5.33 -5.26
CA PRO A 191 -6.67 -6.58 -5.10
C PRO A 191 -8.15 -6.33 -4.80
N LEU A 192 -9.03 -7.10 -5.45
CA LEU A 192 -10.48 -6.96 -5.25
C LEU A 192 -11.03 -7.88 -4.16
N TRP A 193 -10.30 -8.93 -3.78
CA TRP A 193 -10.78 -9.87 -2.77
C TRP A 193 -11.16 -9.19 -1.45
N GLY A 194 -12.30 -9.56 -0.89
CA GLY A 194 -12.81 -9.03 0.38
C GLY A 194 -13.38 -7.60 0.31
N ARG A 195 -13.41 -6.96 -0.86
CA ARG A 195 -13.85 -5.56 -0.97
C ARG A 195 -15.31 -5.34 -0.59
N GLY A 196 -16.19 -6.29 -0.88
CA GLY A 196 -17.60 -6.20 -0.50
C GLY A 196 -17.87 -6.42 0.99
N LEU A 197 -16.84 -6.70 1.79
CA LEU A 197 -16.94 -6.83 3.25
C LEU A 197 -16.44 -5.60 4.01
N ALA A 198 -15.92 -4.59 3.30
CA ALA A 198 -15.30 -3.42 3.92
C ALA A 198 -16.24 -2.75 4.94
N GLU A 199 -17.49 -2.48 4.56
CA GLU A 199 -18.50 -1.86 5.44
C GLU A 199 -18.79 -2.71 6.68
N LYS A 200 -18.91 -4.03 6.50
CA LYS A 200 -19.15 -4.96 7.61
C LYS A 200 -17.99 -5.04 8.60
N CYS A 201 -16.79 -4.68 8.15
CA CYS A 201 -15.58 -4.62 8.98
C CYS A 201 -15.30 -3.21 9.52
N GLY A 202 -16.28 -2.31 9.49
CA GLY A 202 -16.14 -0.95 10.00
C GLY A 202 -15.34 0.00 9.10
N SER A 203 -15.03 -0.40 7.86
CA SER A 203 -14.41 0.47 6.87
C SER A 203 -15.48 1.16 6.01
N GLY A 204 -15.14 2.30 5.40
CA GLY A 204 -16.01 2.99 4.45
C GLY A 204 -16.27 2.18 3.17
N THR A 205 -17.30 2.57 2.45
CA THR A 205 -17.66 2.00 1.15
C THR A 205 -16.92 2.67 -0.01
N GLU A 206 -16.23 3.75 0.26
CA GLU A 206 -15.46 4.52 -0.73
C GLU A 206 -14.42 3.65 -1.40
N ARG A 207 -14.19 3.95 -2.67
CA ARG A 207 -13.29 3.21 -3.54
C ARG A 207 -12.24 4.15 -4.13
N LEU A 208 -11.22 3.53 -4.73
CA LEU A 208 -9.99 4.15 -5.17
C LEU A 208 -9.12 4.57 -3.96
N HIS A 209 -7.84 4.90 -4.20
CA HIS A 209 -6.91 5.20 -3.11
C HIS A 209 -7.09 6.60 -2.50
N ASP A 210 -7.83 7.46 -3.16
CA ASP A 210 -8.19 8.82 -2.72
C ASP A 210 -9.66 8.95 -2.32
N CYS A 211 -10.37 7.83 -2.20
CA CYS A 211 -11.78 7.74 -1.75
C CYS A 211 -12.78 8.54 -2.60
N ARG A 212 -12.42 8.90 -3.85
CA ARG A 212 -13.29 9.73 -4.72
C ARG A 212 -14.53 9.01 -5.22
N ALA A 213 -14.54 7.69 -5.25
CA ALA A 213 -15.69 6.90 -5.70
C ALA A 213 -16.47 6.38 -4.50
N ARG A 214 -17.76 6.66 -4.47
CA ARG A 214 -18.67 6.29 -3.37
C ARG A 214 -19.13 4.82 -3.44
N ASN A 215 -18.99 4.20 -4.59
CA ASN A 215 -19.42 2.82 -4.84
C ASN A 215 -18.65 2.19 -6.01
N VAL A 216 -18.91 0.91 -6.28
CA VAL A 216 -18.22 0.15 -7.33
C VAL A 216 -18.46 0.73 -8.72
N ILE A 217 -19.70 1.18 -9.02
CA ILE A 217 -20.02 1.75 -10.34
C ILE A 217 -19.22 3.02 -10.58
N GLU A 218 -19.17 3.91 -9.60
CA GLU A 218 -18.37 5.13 -9.70
C GLU A 218 -16.89 4.81 -9.87
N ALA A 219 -16.38 3.82 -9.12
CA ALA A 219 -15.00 3.37 -9.28
C ALA A 219 -14.72 2.91 -10.72
N ILE A 220 -15.60 2.08 -11.29
CA ILE A 220 -15.47 1.65 -12.69
C ILE A 220 -15.49 2.86 -13.63
N MET A 221 -16.41 3.79 -13.45
CA MET A 221 -16.52 4.98 -14.31
C MET A 221 -15.27 5.88 -14.24
N TRP A 222 -14.67 6.03 -13.08
CA TRP A 222 -13.42 6.77 -12.93
C TRP A 222 -12.21 6.15 -13.67
N HIS A 223 -12.25 4.85 -13.94
CA HIS A 223 -11.22 4.20 -14.76
C HIS A 223 -11.24 4.68 -16.22
N GLY A 224 -12.33 5.28 -16.69
CA GLY A 224 -12.49 5.79 -18.04
C GLY A 224 -12.00 7.23 -18.25
N CYS A 225 -11.13 7.76 -17.40
CA CYS A 225 -10.63 9.12 -17.53
C CYS A 225 -9.87 9.35 -18.83
N THR A 226 -9.94 10.59 -19.30
CA THR A 226 -9.13 11.11 -20.39
C THR A 226 -8.39 12.36 -19.91
N ALA A 227 -7.21 12.62 -20.47
CA ALA A 227 -6.44 13.81 -20.21
C ALA A 227 -5.67 14.21 -21.47
N GLU A 228 -4.89 15.28 -21.40
CA GLU A 228 -4.08 15.77 -22.53
C GLU A 228 -3.15 14.68 -23.10
N GLY A 229 -2.70 13.72 -22.26
CA GLY A 229 -1.91 12.57 -22.70
C GLY A 229 -2.69 11.41 -23.33
N GLY A 230 -4.00 11.56 -23.58
CA GLY A 230 -4.84 10.56 -24.21
C GLY A 230 -5.85 9.87 -23.29
N LYS A 231 -6.19 8.63 -23.61
CA LYS A 231 -7.12 7.79 -22.86
C LYS A 231 -6.39 6.99 -21.78
N SER A 232 -7.09 6.70 -20.68
CA SER A 232 -6.59 5.75 -19.67
C SER A 232 -6.41 4.35 -20.24
N ASP A 233 -5.55 3.56 -19.63
CA ASP A 233 -5.32 2.15 -20.02
C ASP A 233 -6.60 1.29 -19.88
N ALA A 234 -7.55 1.71 -19.04
CA ALA A 234 -8.83 1.05 -18.83
C ALA A 234 -9.99 1.66 -19.62
N TYR A 235 -9.75 2.67 -20.45
CA TYR A 235 -10.82 3.41 -21.15
C TYR A 235 -11.77 2.49 -21.93
N GLU A 236 -11.23 1.58 -22.75
CA GLU A 236 -12.05 0.70 -23.59
C GLU A 236 -12.86 -0.30 -22.74
N SER A 237 -12.34 -0.74 -21.62
CA SER A 237 -13.08 -1.58 -20.66
C SER A 237 -14.28 -0.84 -20.09
N VAL A 238 -14.13 0.44 -19.77
CA VAL A 238 -15.24 1.28 -19.28
C VAL A 238 -16.29 1.50 -20.39
N GLN A 239 -15.87 1.70 -21.66
CA GLN A 239 -16.84 1.82 -22.75
C GLN A 239 -17.65 0.55 -22.92
N LYS A 240 -17.05 -0.63 -22.83
CA LYS A 240 -17.77 -1.92 -22.86
C LYS A 240 -18.73 -2.05 -21.67
N PHE A 241 -18.30 -1.69 -20.47
CA PHE A 241 -19.17 -1.70 -19.29
C PHE A 241 -20.38 -0.76 -19.45
N ARG A 242 -20.20 0.42 -20.04
CA ARG A 242 -21.30 1.37 -20.31
C ARG A 242 -22.36 0.83 -21.28
N GLN A 243 -21.96 -0.05 -22.20
CA GLN A 243 -22.85 -0.69 -23.17
C GLN A 243 -23.74 -1.82 -22.56
N LEU A 244 -23.34 -2.30 -21.37
CA LEU A 244 -24.14 -3.32 -20.66
C LEU A 244 -25.49 -2.77 -20.26
N THR A 245 -26.48 -3.65 -20.21
CA THR A 245 -27.82 -3.35 -19.63
C THR A 245 -27.66 -3.07 -18.11
N LYS A 246 -28.71 -2.50 -17.53
CA LYS A 246 -28.70 -2.29 -16.07
C LYS A 246 -28.51 -3.60 -15.31
N LYS A 247 -29.20 -4.67 -15.70
CA LYS A 247 -29.05 -5.99 -15.06
C LYS A 247 -27.63 -6.50 -15.15
N GLU A 248 -26.99 -6.42 -16.29
CA GLU A 248 -25.63 -6.88 -16.48
C GLU A 248 -24.62 -6.07 -15.67
N ARG A 249 -24.79 -4.74 -15.58
CA ARG A 249 -23.96 -3.91 -14.69
C ARG A 249 -24.14 -4.29 -13.22
N ASP A 250 -25.39 -4.52 -12.79
CA ASP A 250 -25.67 -4.95 -11.42
C ASP A 250 -25.02 -6.32 -11.13
N GLN A 251 -24.98 -7.24 -12.10
CA GLN A 251 -24.30 -8.53 -11.99
C GLN A 251 -22.77 -8.37 -11.88
N VAL A 252 -22.16 -7.45 -12.63
CA VAL A 252 -20.73 -7.15 -12.48
C VAL A 252 -20.42 -6.60 -11.08
N VAL A 253 -21.23 -5.69 -10.57
CA VAL A 253 -21.10 -5.15 -9.21
C VAL A 253 -21.24 -6.27 -8.17
N PHE A 254 -22.29 -7.08 -8.30
CA PHE A 254 -22.54 -8.21 -7.41
C PHE A 254 -21.36 -9.19 -7.36
N PHE A 255 -20.77 -9.50 -8.53
CA PHE A 255 -19.56 -10.31 -8.60
C PHE A 255 -18.40 -9.67 -7.84
N ILE A 256 -18.08 -8.38 -8.09
CA ILE A 256 -16.97 -7.67 -7.41
C ILE A 256 -17.18 -7.61 -5.90
N GLU A 257 -18.40 -7.42 -5.45
CA GLU A 257 -18.72 -7.38 -4.02
C GLU A 257 -18.76 -8.77 -3.36
N SER A 258 -18.82 -9.82 -4.16
CA SER A 258 -18.84 -11.22 -3.67
C SER A 258 -17.47 -11.87 -3.57
N ILE A 259 -16.45 -11.33 -4.24
CA ILE A 259 -15.08 -11.87 -4.22
C ILE A 259 -14.21 -11.32 -3.08
#